data_faa827597548c47800cec779eebcc2c8
#
_entry.id   faa827597548c47800cec779eebcc2c8
#
_cell.length_a   1.000
_cell.length_b   1.000
_cell.length_c   1.000
_cell.angle_alpha   90.00
_cell.angle_beta   90.00
_cell.angle_gamma   90.00
#
_symmetry.space_group_name_H-M   'P 1'
#
loop_
_entity.id
_entity.type
_entity.pdbx_description
1 polymer ?
#
loop_
_entity_poly.entity_id
_entity_poly.type
_entity_poly.pdbx_seq_one_letter_code
_entity_poly.pdbx_strand_id
1 'polypeptide(L)'
;MTEHQFDSLIDKVLEYLAADCQQHPERYRKSGEDFEPWVKEAVDYAIDALSLDASVDYTPGGHGFPDIVIEGNDGNKYGIEVKSSSGTGNTWKINGNSVLGSTRVPGILKNVIVFGKVRGENSIFRAKEYDKCIANVVVTHSPRYLIDLDVEDGESFFDKSNMSYAEISQSDQPIKLITDYFLSIGQKAWWLADSTPAAIQMFGKLPKVDQNKLMGYAFAHFAEIFSNSGTKFYRYMSWLASENSIIDPALRDRFTAGGKADVELSTVIYEKLPRIFKNLHEYRKYVLMELENADSQVLEDDWGIVPSTEYQGRIEQWLTLTAAVIPDKDLEHVRKRQMLEDILLDEDEE
;
A
#
# COMPACT_ATOMS: atom_id res chain seq x y z
N MET A 1 -30.07 6.69 -16.27
CA MET A 1 -28.99 7.52 -16.91
C MET A 1 -28.21 6.64 -17.87
N THR A 2 -27.95 7.08 -19.11
CA THR A 2 -27.17 6.35 -20.12
C THR A 2 -25.68 6.63 -19.94
N GLU A 3 -24.80 5.79 -20.53
CA GLU A 3 -23.36 6.04 -20.53
C GLU A 3 -22.99 7.39 -21.16
N HIS A 4 -23.64 7.76 -22.27
CA HIS A 4 -23.39 9.05 -22.92
C HIS A 4 -23.78 10.24 -22.02
N GLN A 5 -24.85 10.12 -21.23
CA GLN A 5 -25.22 11.13 -20.24
C GLN A 5 -24.16 11.19 -19.12
N PHE A 6 -23.64 10.05 -18.70
CA PHE A 6 -22.57 10.00 -17.71
C PHE A 6 -21.27 10.63 -18.26
N ASP A 7 -20.89 10.35 -19.52
CA ASP A 7 -19.72 10.98 -20.13
C ASP A 7 -19.88 12.50 -20.19
N SER A 8 -21.07 13.00 -20.60
CA SER A 8 -21.39 14.42 -20.58
C SER A 8 -21.35 15.04 -19.18
N LEU A 9 -21.74 14.28 -18.16
CA LEU A 9 -21.63 14.69 -16.77
C LEU A 9 -20.16 14.86 -16.36
N ILE A 10 -19.30 13.91 -16.71
CA ILE A 10 -17.87 13.99 -16.42
C ILE A 10 -17.22 15.21 -17.08
N ASP A 11 -17.54 15.48 -18.35
CA ASP A 11 -17.06 16.70 -19.03
C ASP A 11 -17.48 17.95 -18.27
N LYS A 12 -18.74 18.00 -17.81
CA LYS A 12 -19.27 19.14 -17.05
C LYS A 12 -18.63 19.27 -15.67
N VAL A 13 -18.29 18.16 -15.02
CA VAL A 13 -17.51 18.16 -13.76
C VAL A 13 -16.15 18.79 -13.98
N LEU A 14 -15.44 18.41 -15.04
CA LEU A 14 -14.11 18.99 -15.32
C LEU A 14 -14.19 20.49 -15.65
N GLU A 15 -15.20 20.92 -16.41
CA GLU A 15 -15.46 22.34 -16.69
C GLU A 15 -15.71 23.14 -15.39
N TYR A 16 -16.53 22.60 -14.50
CA TYR A 16 -16.83 23.22 -13.20
C TYR A 16 -15.55 23.34 -12.36
N LEU A 17 -14.79 22.25 -12.17
CA LEU A 17 -13.56 22.24 -11.39
C LEU A 17 -12.54 23.26 -11.92
N ALA A 18 -12.41 23.39 -13.24
CA ALA A 18 -11.51 24.34 -13.87
C ALA A 18 -11.97 25.79 -13.62
N ALA A 19 -13.27 26.08 -13.72
CA ALA A 19 -13.84 27.40 -13.48
C ALA A 19 -13.78 27.81 -12.00
N ASP A 20 -14.15 26.90 -11.09
CA ASP A 20 -14.11 27.13 -9.64
C ASP A 20 -12.68 27.35 -9.16
N CYS A 21 -11.72 26.60 -9.69
CA CYS A 21 -10.31 26.76 -9.38
C CYS A 21 -9.78 28.15 -9.71
N GLN A 22 -10.26 28.79 -10.76
CA GLN A 22 -9.89 30.16 -11.11
C GLN A 22 -10.48 31.20 -10.14
N GLN A 23 -11.66 30.91 -9.59
CA GLN A 23 -12.37 31.81 -8.68
C GLN A 23 -11.95 31.58 -7.21
N HIS A 24 -11.67 30.33 -6.84
CA HIS A 24 -11.39 29.88 -5.49
C HIS A 24 -10.11 29.02 -5.40
N PRO A 25 -8.93 29.53 -5.82
CA PRO A 25 -7.69 28.74 -5.86
C PRO A 25 -7.25 28.20 -4.49
N GLU A 26 -7.71 28.81 -3.40
CA GLU A 26 -7.42 28.37 -2.04
C GLU A 26 -8.00 26.99 -1.71
N ARG A 27 -9.10 26.57 -2.37
CA ARG A 27 -9.72 25.26 -2.23
C ARG A 27 -8.81 24.13 -2.74
N TYR A 28 -7.98 24.43 -3.74
CA TYR A 28 -7.18 23.46 -4.48
C TYR A 28 -5.70 23.46 -4.07
N ARG A 29 -5.42 23.57 -2.78
CA ARG A 29 -4.04 23.59 -2.24
C ARG A 29 -3.61 22.30 -1.59
N LYS A 30 -4.57 21.44 -1.20
CA LYS A 30 -4.33 20.17 -0.53
C LYS A 30 -4.87 19.00 -1.36
N SER A 31 -4.15 17.90 -1.34
CA SER A 31 -4.52 16.64 -2.00
C SER A 31 -5.12 15.64 -1.00
N GLY A 32 -5.68 14.56 -1.52
CA GLY A 32 -6.32 13.50 -0.74
C GLY A 32 -7.77 13.85 -0.42
N GLU A 33 -8.20 13.54 0.78
CA GLU A 33 -9.59 13.69 1.25
C GLU A 33 -10.10 15.15 1.16
N ASP A 34 -9.21 16.13 1.17
CA ASP A 34 -9.58 17.55 1.02
C ASP A 34 -10.09 17.89 -0.41
N PHE A 35 -9.82 17.06 -1.42
CA PHE A 35 -10.24 17.29 -2.81
C PHE A 35 -11.59 16.63 -3.15
N GLU A 36 -11.93 15.52 -2.51
CA GLU A 36 -13.18 14.78 -2.79
C GLU A 36 -14.45 15.63 -2.67
N PRO A 37 -14.63 16.48 -1.64
CA PRO A 37 -15.82 17.33 -1.52
C PRO A 37 -16.03 18.27 -2.70
N TRP A 38 -14.95 18.77 -3.31
CA TRP A 38 -15.03 19.65 -4.48
C TRP A 38 -15.45 18.92 -5.74
N VAL A 39 -15.01 17.65 -5.89
CA VAL A 39 -15.51 16.80 -6.98
C VAL A 39 -16.98 16.49 -6.78
N LYS A 40 -17.43 16.21 -5.56
CA LYS A 40 -18.83 15.98 -5.23
C LYS A 40 -19.69 17.21 -5.54
N GLU A 41 -19.25 18.42 -5.17
CA GLU A 41 -19.92 19.68 -5.49
C GLU A 41 -20.05 19.88 -7.01
N ALA A 42 -18.96 19.54 -7.75
CA ALA A 42 -18.97 19.59 -9.21
C ALA A 42 -19.96 18.61 -9.83
N VAL A 43 -20.11 17.41 -9.23
CA VAL A 43 -21.08 16.39 -9.66
C VAL A 43 -22.51 16.92 -9.47
N ASP A 44 -22.83 17.50 -8.31
CA ASP A 44 -24.16 18.08 -8.06
C ASP A 44 -24.48 19.17 -9.09
N TYR A 45 -23.53 20.09 -9.29
CA TYR A 45 -23.71 21.12 -10.29
C TYR A 45 -23.94 20.55 -11.70
N ALA A 46 -23.19 19.50 -12.08
CA ALA A 46 -23.32 18.89 -13.40
C ALA A 46 -24.68 18.21 -13.59
N ILE A 47 -25.19 17.54 -12.57
CA ILE A 47 -26.54 16.93 -12.58
C ILE A 47 -27.59 18.00 -12.81
N ASP A 48 -27.54 19.09 -12.06
CA ASP A 48 -28.49 20.21 -12.19
C ASP A 48 -28.38 20.88 -13.58
N ALA A 49 -27.16 21.20 -14.02
CA ALA A 49 -26.90 21.87 -15.29
C ALA A 49 -27.36 21.04 -16.51
N LEU A 50 -27.25 19.73 -16.43
CA LEU A 50 -27.70 18.81 -17.49
C LEU A 50 -29.13 18.30 -17.29
N SER A 51 -29.80 18.75 -16.23
CA SER A 51 -31.16 18.32 -15.85
C SER A 51 -31.31 16.81 -15.81
N LEU A 52 -30.33 16.12 -15.22
CA LEU A 52 -30.33 14.68 -15.07
C LEU A 52 -31.17 14.27 -13.85
N ASP A 53 -32.01 13.25 -14.04
CA ASP A 53 -32.75 12.64 -12.93
C ASP A 53 -31.91 11.51 -12.33
N ALA A 54 -31.07 11.86 -11.35
CA ALA A 54 -30.11 10.97 -10.71
C ALA A 54 -29.87 11.36 -9.26
N SER A 55 -29.54 10.40 -8.42
CA SER A 55 -29.11 10.59 -7.03
C SER A 55 -27.63 10.33 -6.87
N VAL A 56 -27.01 10.98 -5.89
CA VAL A 56 -25.58 10.86 -5.58
C VAL A 56 -25.42 10.25 -4.20
N ASP A 57 -24.69 9.15 -4.12
CA ASP A 57 -24.25 8.53 -2.87
C ASP A 57 -22.76 8.85 -2.67
N TYR A 58 -22.47 9.61 -1.62
CA TYR A 58 -21.13 10.02 -1.22
C TYR A 58 -21.04 10.09 0.30
N THR A 59 -20.05 9.42 0.86
CA THR A 59 -19.76 9.46 2.30
C THR A 59 -18.35 10.02 2.52
N PRO A 60 -18.20 11.23 3.08
CA PRO A 60 -16.91 11.83 3.35
C PRO A 60 -16.01 10.92 4.20
N GLY A 61 -14.77 10.67 3.77
CA GLY A 61 -13.85 9.76 4.46
C GLY A 61 -14.30 8.30 4.48
N GLY A 62 -15.26 7.92 3.66
CA GLY A 62 -15.71 6.54 3.47
C GLY A 62 -14.60 5.66 2.88
N HIS A 63 -14.71 4.35 3.10
CA HIS A 63 -13.78 3.36 2.52
C HIS A 63 -14.41 2.59 1.35
N GLY A 64 -15.49 3.12 0.78
CA GLY A 64 -16.15 2.57 -0.41
C GLY A 64 -15.29 2.74 -1.66
N PHE A 65 -15.53 1.90 -2.66
CA PHE A 65 -14.98 2.06 -4.00
C PHE A 65 -16.11 1.87 -5.01
N PRO A 66 -16.34 2.84 -5.89
CA PRO A 66 -15.71 4.17 -6.01
C PRO A 66 -16.14 5.16 -4.92
N ASP A 67 -15.47 6.33 -4.82
CA ASP A 67 -15.72 7.34 -3.80
C ASP A 67 -17.10 8.00 -3.94
N ILE A 68 -17.58 8.18 -5.18
CA ILE A 68 -18.89 8.77 -5.48
C ILE A 68 -19.65 7.81 -6.40
N VAL A 69 -20.90 7.48 -6.03
CA VAL A 69 -21.81 6.68 -6.85
C VAL A 69 -22.98 7.53 -7.30
N ILE A 70 -23.28 7.50 -8.59
CA ILE A 70 -24.40 8.20 -9.20
C ILE A 70 -25.39 7.16 -9.71
N GLU A 71 -26.62 7.16 -9.19
CA GLU A 71 -27.68 6.25 -9.58
C GLU A 71 -28.77 7.02 -10.34
N GLY A 72 -28.97 6.65 -11.61
CA GLY A 72 -30.06 7.18 -12.40
C GLY A 72 -31.42 6.60 -11.97
N ASN A 73 -32.51 7.25 -12.35
CA ASN A 73 -33.87 6.80 -12.08
C ASN A 73 -34.22 5.45 -12.74
N ASP A 74 -33.39 5.01 -13.70
CA ASP A 74 -33.49 3.67 -14.34
C ASP A 74 -32.75 2.58 -13.54
N GLY A 75 -32.16 2.93 -12.38
CA GLY A 75 -31.40 2.03 -11.51
C GLY A 75 -29.95 1.76 -11.98
N ASN A 76 -29.53 2.37 -13.09
CA ASN A 76 -28.15 2.26 -13.57
C ASN A 76 -27.21 3.06 -12.67
N LYS A 77 -26.10 2.42 -12.28
CA LYS A 77 -25.09 3.01 -11.38
C LYS A 77 -23.79 3.29 -12.13
N TYR A 78 -23.24 4.45 -11.85
CA TYR A 78 -21.97 4.93 -12.38
C TYR A 78 -21.08 5.40 -11.23
N GLY A 79 -19.75 5.23 -11.39
CA GLY A 79 -18.81 5.53 -10.31
C GLY A 79 -17.81 6.60 -10.70
N ILE A 80 -17.43 7.40 -9.72
CA ILE A 80 -16.30 8.32 -9.82
C ILE A 80 -15.33 8.01 -8.68
N GLU A 81 -14.14 7.59 -9.02
CA GLU A 81 -13.02 7.48 -8.09
C GLU A 81 -12.22 8.76 -8.12
N VAL A 82 -12.00 9.38 -6.99
CA VAL A 82 -11.32 10.66 -6.87
C VAL A 82 -9.86 10.44 -6.51
N LYS A 83 -8.95 11.01 -7.28
CA LYS A 83 -7.52 11.00 -6.99
C LYS A 83 -6.94 12.39 -7.09
N SER A 84 -5.96 12.67 -6.22
CA SER A 84 -5.28 13.96 -6.26
C SER A 84 -3.82 13.89 -5.86
N SER A 85 -3.06 14.86 -6.32
CA SER A 85 -1.65 15.03 -6.00
C SER A 85 -1.31 16.52 -5.92
N SER A 86 -0.55 16.91 -4.91
CA SER A 86 0.02 18.28 -4.78
C SER A 86 1.46 18.37 -5.28
N GLY A 87 2.03 17.27 -5.77
CA GLY A 87 3.41 17.23 -6.28
C GLY A 87 3.63 18.07 -7.54
N THR A 88 4.85 18.59 -7.72
CA THR A 88 5.25 19.43 -8.88
C THR A 88 5.50 18.61 -10.15
N GLY A 89 5.59 17.28 -10.07
CA GLY A 89 5.82 16.40 -11.20
C GLY A 89 4.71 16.45 -12.26
N ASN A 90 5.07 16.15 -13.51
CA ASN A 90 4.12 16.14 -14.63
C ASN A 90 3.39 14.80 -14.81
N THR A 91 3.78 13.74 -14.09
CA THR A 91 3.16 12.42 -14.20
C THR A 91 1.77 12.38 -13.59
N TRP A 92 0.87 11.64 -14.21
CA TRP A 92 -0.50 11.36 -13.73
C TRP A 92 -0.60 9.97 -13.12
N LYS A 93 0.42 9.59 -12.35
CA LYS A 93 0.56 8.25 -11.73
C LYS A 93 0.25 8.30 -10.25
N ILE A 94 -0.53 7.34 -9.78
CA ILE A 94 -0.82 7.15 -8.36
C ILE A 94 -1.19 5.68 -8.10
N ASN A 95 -0.96 5.21 -6.89
CA ASN A 95 -1.45 3.91 -6.47
C ASN A 95 -2.98 3.96 -6.28
N GLY A 96 -3.66 3.04 -6.91
CA GLY A 96 -5.10 2.85 -6.79
C GLY A 96 -5.49 1.97 -5.60
N ASN A 97 -6.72 1.49 -5.65
CA ASN A 97 -7.27 0.58 -4.66
C ASN A 97 -6.63 -0.82 -4.73
N SER A 98 -6.82 -1.59 -3.67
CA SER A 98 -6.38 -2.98 -3.60
C SER A 98 -7.11 -3.86 -4.62
N VAL A 99 -6.38 -4.77 -5.26
CA VAL A 99 -6.98 -5.85 -6.05
C VAL A 99 -7.90 -6.74 -5.20
N LEU A 100 -7.58 -6.87 -3.91
CA LEU A 100 -8.36 -7.65 -2.93
C LEU A 100 -9.46 -6.83 -2.23
N GLY A 101 -9.72 -5.61 -2.65
CA GLY A 101 -10.67 -4.71 -1.98
C GLY A 101 -12.06 -5.31 -1.83
N SER A 102 -12.54 -5.33 -0.59
CA SER A 102 -13.86 -5.85 -0.20
C SER A 102 -14.96 -4.79 -0.14
N THR A 103 -14.60 -3.52 -0.35
CA THR A 103 -15.50 -2.36 -0.18
C THR A 103 -16.10 -1.86 -1.49
N ARG A 104 -16.10 -2.71 -2.53
CA ARG A 104 -16.64 -2.35 -3.85
C ARG A 104 -18.15 -2.27 -3.84
N VAL A 105 -18.69 -1.19 -4.40
CA VAL A 105 -20.11 -1.06 -4.64
C VAL A 105 -20.50 -1.95 -5.83
N PRO A 106 -21.48 -2.87 -5.67
CA PRO A 106 -21.88 -3.76 -6.76
C PRO A 106 -22.73 -3.02 -7.79
N GLY A 107 -22.71 -3.52 -9.04
CA GLY A 107 -23.59 -3.04 -10.11
C GLY A 107 -23.18 -1.73 -10.77
N ILE A 108 -21.96 -1.27 -10.56
CA ILE A 108 -21.41 -0.11 -11.29
C ILE A 108 -21.16 -0.52 -12.75
N LEU A 109 -21.83 0.16 -13.68
CA LEU A 109 -21.72 -0.08 -15.12
C LEU A 109 -20.43 0.49 -15.72
N LYS A 110 -20.06 1.70 -15.28
CA LYS A 110 -18.86 2.39 -15.72
C LYS A 110 -18.26 3.16 -14.55
N ASN A 111 -16.95 3.08 -14.41
CA ASN A 111 -16.20 3.79 -13.39
C ASN A 111 -15.16 4.71 -14.04
N VAL A 112 -15.08 5.94 -13.58
CA VAL A 112 -14.15 6.98 -14.10
C VAL A 112 -13.30 7.49 -12.95
N ILE A 113 -12.01 7.71 -13.21
CA ILE A 113 -11.16 8.46 -12.31
C ILE A 113 -11.26 9.94 -12.65
N VAL A 114 -11.52 10.76 -11.63
CA VAL A 114 -11.30 12.22 -11.69
C VAL A 114 -10.03 12.52 -10.90
N PHE A 115 -8.98 12.95 -11.60
CA PHE A 115 -7.68 13.20 -11.00
C PHE A 115 -7.35 14.71 -11.04
N GLY A 116 -7.11 15.29 -9.85
CA GLY A 116 -6.68 16.67 -9.67
C GLY A 116 -5.19 16.78 -9.33
N LYS A 117 -4.43 17.52 -10.15
CA LYS A 117 -3.15 18.08 -9.69
C LYS A 117 -3.45 19.40 -9.01
N VAL A 118 -3.59 19.37 -7.68
CA VAL A 118 -4.05 20.51 -6.88
C VAL A 118 -2.88 21.40 -6.49
N ARG A 119 -2.80 22.59 -7.07
CA ARG A 119 -1.69 23.55 -6.98
C ARG A 119 -2.16 25.00 -6.90
N GLY A 120 -3.28 25.24 -6.21
CA GLY A 120 -3.94 26.54 -6.20
C GLY A 120 -4.43 26.92 -7.61
N GLU A 121 -4.16 28.14 -8.05
CA GLU A 121 -4.54 28.64 -9.38
C GLU A 121 -3.99 27.83 -10.56
N ASN A 122 -2.92 27.08 -10.36
CA ASN A 122 -2.28 26.23 -11.36
C ASN A 122 -2.76 24.76 -11.31
N SER A 123 -3.91 24.51 -10.70
CA SER A 123 -4.48 23.17 -10.66
C SER A 123 -4.97 22.73 -12.03
N ILE A 124 -4.83 21.43 -12.30
CA ILE A 124 -5.24 20.81 -13.56
C ILE A 124 -6.03 19.57 -13.23
N PHE A 125 -7.12 19.34 -13.93
CA PHE A 125 -8.02 18.23 -13.73
C PHE A 125 -8.13 17.38 -14.99
N ARG A 126 -8.14 16.06 -14.84
CA ARG A 126 -8.35 15.10 -15.92
C ARG A 126 -9.25 13.99 -15.45
N ALA A 127 -9.96 13.39 -16.41
CA ALA A 127 -10.74 12.19 -16.16
C ALA A 127 -10.38 11.12 -17.20
N LYS A 128 -10.45 9.86 -16.77
CA LYS A 128 -10.29 8.70 -17.64
C LYS A 128 -11.04 7.51 -17.07
N GLU A 129 -11.56 6.65 -17.95
CA GLU A 129 -12.15 5.37 -17.57
C GLU A 129 -11.19 4.54 -16.73
N TYR A 130 -11.70 3.95 -15.64
CA TYR A 130 -10.86 3.29 -14.63
C TYR A 130 -10.01 2.16 -15.22
N ASP A 131 -10.61 1.25 -15.97
CA ASP A 131 -9.92 0.11 -16.57
C ASP A 131 -8.91 0.53 -17.66
N LYS A 132 -9.18 1.63 -18.37
CA LYS A 132 -8.29 2.15 -19.41
C LYS A 132 -7.07 2.91 -18.86
N CYS A 133 -7.04 3.26 -17.60
CA CYS A 133 -5.90 3.96 -16.99
C CYS A 133 -5.11 3.10 -15.99
N ILE A 134 -5.43 1.83 -15.85
CA ILE A 134 -4.62 0.91 -15.06
C ILE A 134 -3.40 0.49 -15.88
N ALA A 135 -2.25 1.05 -15.52
CA ALA A 135 -0.99 0.78 -16.19
C ALA A 135 -0.41 -0.59 -15.83
N ASN A 136 -0.59 -1.01 -14.57
CA ASN A 136 -0.02 -2.25 -14.06
C ASN A 136 -0.67 -2.64 -12.72
N VAL A 137 -0.30 -3.80 -12.20
CA VAL A 137 -0.52 -4.18 -10.81
C VAL A 137 0.83 -4.15 -10.10
N VAL A 138 0.87 -3.40 -9.00
CA VAL A 138 2.07 -3.26 -8.16
C VAL A 138 1.77 -3.75 -6.75
N VAL A 139 2.78 -4.27 -6.08
CA VAL A 139 2.64 -4.73 -4.71
C VAL A 139 3.41 -3.78 -3.80
N THR A 140 2.68 -3.12 -2.92
CA THR A 140 3.24 -2.28 -1.86
C THR A 140 3.19 -3.03 -0.53
N HIS A 141 2.04 -3.16 0.08
CA HIS A 141 1.72 -4.02 1.22
C HIS A 141 0.58 -5.01 0.86
N SER A 142 -0.11 -4.75 -0.22
CA SER A 142 -1.02 -5.65 -0.92
C SER A 142 -0.95 -5.35 -2.41
N PRO A 143 -1.37 -6.27 -3.29
CA PRO A 143 -1.49 -5.97 -4.71
C PRO A 143 -2.46 -4.81 -4.92
N ARG A 144 -1.99 -3.77 -5.62
CA ARG A 144 -2.76 -2.57 -5.95
C ARG A 144 -2.68 -2.28 -7.43
N TYR A 145 -3.73 -1.70 -7.96
CA TYR A 145 -3.69 -1.15 -9.29
C TYR A 145 -2.76 0.08 -9.32
N LEU A 146 -1.93 0.17 -10.36
CA LEU A 146 -1.17 1.39 -10.65
C LEU A 146 -1.94 2.20 -11.69
N ILE A 147 -2.47 3.30 -11.28
CA ILE A 147 -3.21 4.24 -12.12
C ILE A 147 -2.20 5.13 -12.84
N ASP A 148 -2.38 5.30 -14.14
CA ASP A 148 -1.65 6.26 -14.97
C ASP A 148 -2.58 6.78 -16.08
N LEU A 149 -2.98 8.04 -15.99
CA LEU A 149 -3.89 8.62 -16.99
C LEU A 149 -3.20 8.83 -18.35
N ASP A 150 -1.87 8.74 -18.42
CA ASP A 150 -1.12 8.84 -19.66
C ASP A 150 -0.98 7.51 -20.42
N VAL A 151 -1.55 6.40 -19.91
CA VAL A 151 -1.62 5.12 -20.65
C VAL A 151 -2.36 5.34 -21.97
N GLU A 152 -1.76 4.90 -23.07
CA GLU A 152 -2.38 4.96 -24.39
C GLU A 152 -3.55 3.96 -24.50
N ASP A 153 -4.51 4.23 -25.38
CA ASP A 153 -5.65 3.34 -25.60
C ASP A 153 -5.14 2.00 -26.14
N GLY A 154 -5.62 0.90 -25.57
CA GLY A 154 -5.17 -0.45 -25.87
C GLY A 154 -3.88 -0.89 -25.15
N GLU A 155 -3.31 -0.06 -24.30
CA GLU A 155 -2.06 -0.32 -23.57
C GLU A 155 -2.25 -0.50 -22.07
N SER A 156 -3.49 -0.53 -21.58
CA SER A 156 -3.77 -0.79 -20.17
C SER A 156 -3.35 -2.20 -19.75
N PHE A 157 -3.26 -2.44 -18.45
CA PHE A 157 -3.03 -3.78 -17.91
C PHE A 157 -4.10 -4.77 -18.39
N PHE A 158 -5.35 -4.33 -18.46
CA PHE A 158 -6.46 -5.19 -18.87
C PHE A 158 -6.40 -5.51 -20.37
N ASP A 159 -6.02 -4.54 -21.21
CA ASP A 159 -5.80 -4.78 -22.64
C ASP A 159 -4.67 -5.80 -22.87
N LYS A 160 -3.54 -5.61 -22.19
CA LYS A 160 -2.36 -6.47 -22.33
C LYS A 160 -2.56 -7.88 -21.77
N SER A 161 -3.30 -8.00 -20.69
CA SER A 161 -3.56 -9.28 -20.04
C SER A 161 -4.71 -10.06 -20.71
N ASN A 162 -5.51 -9.38 -21.56
CA ASN A 162 -6.75 -9.91 -22.13
C ASN A 162 -7.75 -10.36 -21.02
N MET A 163 -7.72 -9.68 -19.88
CA MET A 163 -8.65 -9.85 -18.76
C MET A 163 -9.48 -8.57 -18.60
N SER A 164 -10.69 -8.69 -18.09
CA SER A 164 -11.48 -7.52 -17.71
C SER A 164 -11.35 -7.20 -16.23
N TYR A 165 -11.60 -5.94 -15.87
CA TYR A 165 -11.71 -5.54 -14.46
C TYR A 165 -12.79 -6.36 -13.73
N ALA A 166 -13.91 -6.65 -14.41
CA ALA A 166 -15.01 -7.43 -13.84
C ALA A 166 -14.56 -8.88 -13.52
N GLU A 167 -13.85 -9.55 -14.42
CA GLU A 167 -13.35 -10.91 -14.18
C GLU A 167 -12.44 -10.97 -12.95
N ILE A 168 -11.47 -10.05 -12.85
CA ILE A 168 -10.57 -10.02 -11.71
C ILE A 168 -11.32 -9.69 -10.42
N SER A 169 -12.20 -8.68 -10.46
CA SER A 169 -12.89 -8.19 -9.27
C SER A 169 -13.95 -9.15 -8.71
N GLN A 170 -14.50 -10.03 -9.56
CA GLN A 170 -15.50 -11.02 -9.16
C GLN A 170 -14.89 -12.41 -8.91
N SER A 171 -13.60 -12.59 -9.20
CA SER A 171 -12.92 -13.87 -8.99
C SER A 171 -12.74 -14.17 -7.50
N ASP A 172 -12.90 -15.45 -7.13
CA ASP A 172 -12.50 -15.96 -5.82
C ASP A 172 -10.98 -15.99 -5.61
N GLN A 173 -10.21 -15.93 -6.71
CA GLN A 173 -8.75 -16.00 -6.72
C GLN A 173 -8.11 -14.90 -7.59
N PRO A 174 -8.37 -13.60 -7.34
CA PRO A 174 -7.91 -12.51 -8.20
C PRO A 174 -6.38 -12.44 -8.30
N ILE A 175 -5.68 -12.74 -7.22
CA ILE A 175 -4.21 -12.73 -7.19
C ILE A 175 -3.63 -13.83 -8.09
N LYS A 176 -4.25 -15.00 -8.09
CA LYS A 176 -3.79 -16.11 -8.94
C LYS A 176 -3.90 -15.74 -10.43
N LEU A 177 -5.01 -15.15 -10.86
CA LEU A 177 -5.19 -14.72 -12.25
C LEU A 177 -4.08 -13.75 -12.68
N ILE A 178 -3.78 -12.76 -11.84
CA ILE A 178 -2.73 -11.77 -12.10
C ILE A 178 -1.35 -12.42 -12.10
N THR A 179 -1.08 -13.31 -11.14
CA THR A 179 0.19 -14.04 -11.05
C THR A 179 0.42 -14.91 -12.29
N ASP A 180 -0.59 -15.69 -12.70
CA ASP A 180 -0.52 -16.55 -13.88
C ASP A 180 -0.22 -15.74 -15.15
N TYR A 181 -0.82 -14.55 -15.29
CA TYR A 181 -0.51 -13.65 -16.38
C TYR A 181 0.95 -13.18 -16.34
N PHE A 182 1.45 -12.66 -15.24
CA PHE A 182 2.83 -12.17 -15.14
C PHE A 182 3.85 -13.29 -15.39
N LEU A 183 3.59 -14.49 -14.89
CA LEU A 183 4.42 -15.66 -15.18
C LEU A 183 4.40 -16.01 -16.68
N SER A 184 3.24 -15.92 -17.33
CA SER A 184 3.11 -16.24 -18.77
C SER A 184 3.93 -15.32 -19.67
N ILE A 185 4.12 -14.05 -19.27
CA ILE A 185 4.94 -13.08 -20.00
C ILE A 185 6.40 -13.03 -19.53
N GLY A 186 6.80 -13.96 -18.64
CA GLY A 186 8.16 -14.05 -18.13
C GLY A 186 8.58 -12.86 -17.26
N GLN A 187 7.62 -12.14 -16.71
CA GLN A 187 7.93 -11.01 -15.83
C GLN A 187 8.41 -11.53 -14.48
N LYS A 188 9.66 -11.19 -14.14
CA LYS A 188 10.20 -11.42 -12.81
C LYS A 188 9.75 -10.30 -11.88
N ALA A 189 8.83 -10.61 -10.99
CA ALA A 189 8.47 -9.73 -9.89
C ALA A 189 8.77 -10.47 -8.59
N TRP A 190 9.23 -9.76 -7.58
CA TRP A 190 9.61 -10.34 -6.28
C TRP A 190 8.47 -11.13 -5.60
N TRP A 191 7.22 -10.88 -5.97
CA TRP A 191 6.04 -11.59 -5.47
C TRP A 191 5.59 -12.74 -6.39
N LEU A 192 6.33 -12.99 -7.48
CA LEU A 192 6.15 -14.12 -8.38
C LEU A 192 7.29 -15.09 -8.13
N ALA A 193 6.98 -16.25 -7.54
CA ALA A 193 7.99 -17.30 -7.38
C ALA A 193 8.45 -17.83 -8.74
N ASP A 194 9.76 -18.03 -8.93
CA ASP A 194 10.34 -18.65 -10.12
C ASP A 194 9.90 -20.12 -10.30
N SER A 195 9.43 -20.74 -9.24
CA SER A 195 8.76 -22.04 -9.26
C SER A 195 7.44 -21.94 -8.53
N THR A 196 6.34 -22.41 -9.10
CA THR A 196 5.06 -22.50 -8.41
C THR A 196 5.23 -23.50 -7.28
N PRO A 197 5.25 -23.08 -6.01
CA PRO A 197 5.32 -24.05 -4.91
C PRO A 197 4.06 -24.92 -4.95
N ALA A 198 4.17 -26.16 -4.54
CA ALA A 198 3.05 -27.11 -4.51
C ALA A 198 1.87 -26.60 -3.63
N ALA A 199 2.13 -25.63 -2.73
CA ALA A 199 1.12 -24.90 -1.98
C ALA A 199 1.68 -23.55 -1.48
N ILE A 200 1.11 -22.43 -1.91
CA ILE A 200 1.35 -21.12 -1.31
C ILE A 200 0.58 -21.07 0.01
N GLN A 201 1.26 -20.72 1.09
CA GLN A 201 0.67 -20.60 2.42
C GLN A 201 0.46 -19.13 2.77
N MET A 202 -0.64 -18.85 3.46
CA MET A 202 -0.87 -17.52 4.04
C MET A 202 -0.17 -17.44 5.40
N PHE A 203 0.65 -16.44 5.62
CA PHE A 203 1.36 -16.22 6.89
C PHE A 203 0.44 -16.36 8.11
N GLY A 204 -0.73 -15.71 8.07
CA GLY A 204 -1.71 -15.79 9.17
C GLY A 204 -2.37 -17.14 9.40
N LYS A 205 -2.14 -18.14 8.51
CA LYS A 205 -2.64 -19.52 8.66
C LYS A 205 -1.57 -20.47 9.18
N LEU A 206 -0.33 -20.03 9.28
CA LEU A 206 0.76 -20.84 9.85
C LEU A 206 0.55 -21.07 11.35
N PRO A 207 1.10 -22.17 11.89
CA PRO A 207 1.24 -22.34 13.34
C PRO A 207 1.93 -21.13 13.98
N LYS A 208 1.53 -20.75 15.19
CA LYS A 208 2.06 -19.56 15.85
C LYS A 208 3.58 -19.59 16.02
N VAL A 209 4.14 -20.76 16.29
CA VAL A 209 5.59 -20.97 16.42
C VAL A 209 6.32 -20.62 15.12
N ASP A 210 5.77 -21.01 13.97
CA ASP A 210 6.38 -20.73 12.67
C ASP A 210 6.25 -19.24 12.31
N GLN A 211 5.10 -18.62 12.62
CA GLN A 211 4.96 -17.17 12.50
C GLN A 211 6.03 -16.44 13.33
N ASN A 212 6.25 -16.87 14.58
CA ASN A 212 7.23 -16.25 15.47
C ASN A 212 8.68 -16.40 14.95
N LYS A 213 9.03 -17.58 14.42
CA LYS A 213 10.35 -17.80 13.79
C LYS A 213 10.55 -16.89 12.59
N LEU A 214 9.55 -16.77 11.72
CA LEU A 214 9.61 -15.91 10.54
C LEU A 214 9.71 -14.42 10.93
N MET A 215 9.04 -13.99 11.99
CA MET A 215 9.21 -12.64 12.54
C MET A 215 10.61 -12.43 13.12
N GLY A 216 11.16 -13.42 13.84
CA GLY A 216 12.54 -13.39 14.34
C GLY A 216 13.54 -13.25 13.21
N TYR A 217 13.39 -14.05 12.14
CA TYR A 217 14.20 -13.96 10.94
C TYR A 217 14.14 -12.55 10.32
N ALA A 218 12.93 -12.00 10.17
CA ALA A 218 12.76 -10.65 9.62
C ALA A 218 13.56 -9.60 10.38
N PHE A 219 13.48 -9.62 11.71
CA PHE A 219 14.19 -8.67 12.56
C PHE A 219 15.71 -8.89 12.57
N ALA A 220 16.18 -10.14 12.47
CA ALA A 220 17.60 -10.46 12.48
C ALA A 220 18.29 -10.10 11.16
N HIS A 221 17.63 -10.34 10.02
CA HIS A 221 18.24 -10.25 8.69
C HIS A 221 18.06 -8.89 8.01
N PHE A 222 16.94 -8.20 8.23
CA PHE A 222 16.55 -7.03 7.44
C PHE A 222 16.49 -5.75 8.28
N ALA A 223 17.64 -5.16 8.59
CA ALA A 223 17.72 -3.93 9.38
C ALA A 223 16.85 -2.79 8.81
N GLU A 224 16.66 -2.72 7.49
CA GLU A 224 15.88 -1.69 6.81
C GLU A 224 14.41 -1.65 7.22
N ILE A 225 13.86 -2.70 7.83
CA ILE A 225 12.47 -2.69 8.35
C ILE A 225 12.23 -1.63 9.42
N PHE A 226 13.30 -1.19 10.10
CA PHE A 226 13.25 -0.09 11.08
C PHE A 226 13.33 1.30 10.45
N SER A 227 13.59 1.40 9.15
CA SER A 227 13.70 2.68 8.44
C SER A 227 12.33 3.30 8.13
N ASN A 228 12.35 4.54 7.59
CA ASN A 228 11.16 5.21 7.05
C ASN A 228 10.94 4.97 5.55
N SER A 229 11.73 4.09 4.92
CA SER A 229 11.58 3.80 3.50
C SER A 229 10.22 3.17 3.19
N GLY A 230 9.58 3.61 2.12
CA GLY A 230 8.37 2.99 1.59
C GLY A 230 8.58 1.54 1.11
N THR A 231 9.84 1.16 0.84
CA THR A 231 10.24 -0.17 0.34
C THR A 231 10.84 -1.07 1.40
N LYS A 232 10.85 -0.66 2.67
CA LYS A 232 11.54 -1.32 3.78
C LYS A 232 11.19 -2.79 4.01
N PHE A 233 10.07 -3.25 3.51
CA PHE A 233 9.64 -4.64 3.65
C PHE A 233 9.89 -5.48 2.40
N TYR A 234 10.42 -4.91 1.30
CA TYR A 234 10.52 -5.62 0.01
C TYR A 234 11.41 -6.85 0.07
N ARG A 235 12.57 -6.78 0.68
CA ARG A 235 13.48 -7.92 0.79
C ARG A 235 12.86 -9.04 1.60
N TYR A 236 12.27 -8.73 2.75
CA TYR A 236 11.60 -9.73 3.57
C TYR A 236 10.39 -10.35 2.86
N MET A 237 9.57 -9.55 2.18
CA MET A 237 8.44 -10.06 1.41
C MET A 237 8.90 -10.97 0.26
N SER A 238 9.98 -10.60 -0.42
CA SER A 238 10.58 -11.41 -1.47
C SER A 238 11.06 -12.75 -0.91
N TRP A 239 11.80 -12.73 0.17
CA TRP A 239 12.29 -13.94 0.84
C TRP A 239 11.16 -14.85 1.33
N LEU A 240 10.09 -14.31 1.93
CA LEU A 240 8.92 -15.10 2.30
C LEU A 240 8.30 -15.81 1.09
N ALA A 241 8.19 -15.11 -0.03
CA ALA A 241 7.55 -15.68 -1.22
C ALA A 241 8.45 -16.69 -1.94
N SER A 242 9.74 -16.34 -2.17
CA SER A 242 10.66 -17.18 -2.97
C SER A 242 11.20 -18.39 -2.21
N GLU A 243 11.61 -18.20 -0.95
CA GLU A 243 12.26 -19.26 -0.19
C GLU A 243 11.28 -20.08 0.66
N ASN A 244 10.16 -19.46 1.09
CA ASN A 244 9.24 -20.12 2.02
C ASN A 244 7.85 -20.39 1.42
N SER A 245 7.57 -19.90 0.21
CA SER A 245 6.24 -20.04 -0.40
C SER A 245 5.12 -19.46 0.45
N ILE A 246 5.41 -18.34 1.16
CA ILE A 246 4.50 -17.70 2.09
C ILE A 246 4.18 -16.29 1.59
N ILE A 247 2.90 -15.94 1.63
CA ILE A 247 2.40 -14.60 1.33
C ILE A 247 1.74 -14.02 2.57
N ASP A 248 2.03 -12.76 2.87
CA ASP A 248 1.36 -12.00 3.93
C ASP A 248 0.80 -10.68 3.42
N PRO A 249 -0.48 -10.60 3.10
CA PRO A 249 -1.13 -9.36 2.66
C PRO A 249 -1.14 -8.27 3.74
N ALA A 250 -1.01 -8.65 5.01
CA ALA A 250 -1.01 -7.75 6.16
C ALA A 250 0.39 -7.51 6.74
N LEU A 251 1.46 -7.83 5.99
CA LEU A 251 2.82 -7.81 6.50
C LEU A 251 3.19 -6.49 7.19
N ARG A 252 2.92 -5.36 6.54
CA ARG A 252 3.18 -4.04 7.12
C ARG A 252 2.52 -3.87 8.49
N ASP A 253 1.27 -4.28 8.61
CA ASP A 253 0.50 -4.11 9.83
C ASP A 253 1.04 -4.96 10.97
N ARG A 254 1.64 -6.13 10.67
CA ARG A 254 2.31 -6.96 11.69
C ARG A 254 3.44 -6.23 12.38
N PHE A 255 4.17 -5.37 11.66
CA PHE A 255 5.28 -4.62 12.22
C PHE A 255 4.88 -3.26 12.80
N THR A 256 3.85 -2.60 12.25
CA THR A 256 3.60 -1.18 12.51
C THR A 256 2.17 -0.82 12.91
N ALA A 257 1.22 -1.77 12.96
CA ALA A 257 -0.14 -1.49 13.38
C ALA A 257 -0.19 -0.98 14.82
N GLY A 258 -0.98 0.09 15.05
CA GLY A 258 -1.13 0.70 16.37
C GLY A 258 -0.23 1.91 16.63
N GLY A 259 0.57 2.33 15.63
CA GLY A 259 1.34 3.59 15.68
C GLY A 259 2.45 3.61 16.72
N LYS A 260 2.21 4.17 17.91
CA LYS A 260 3.14 4.23 19.05
C LYS A 260 2.68 3.34 20.20
N ALA A 261 3.63 2.78 20.94
CA ALA A 261 3.38 1.94 22.12
C ALA A 261 4.49 2.12 23.16
N ASP A 262 4.16 1.86 24.41
CA ASP A 262 5.15 1.77 25.46
C ASP A 262 5.80 0.37 25.42
N VAL A 263 7.11 0.33 25.64
CA VAL A 263 7.91 -0.89 25.75
C VAL A 263 8.40 -0.96 27.20
N GLU A 264 7.79 -1.85 27.94
CA GLU A 264 8.10 -2.10 29.35
C GLU A 264 9.13 -3.23 29.40
N LEU A 265 10.31 -2.93 29.91
CA LEU A 265 11.40 -3.86 30.13
C LEU A 265 11.62 -4.07 31.63
N SER A 266 12.34 -5.12 32.00
CA SER A 266 12.66 -5.42 33.40
C SER A 266 13.33 -4.26 34.16
N THR A 267 14.11 -3.43 33.47
CA THR A 267 14.93 -2.35 34.07
C THR A 267 14.49 -0.94 33.70
N VAL A 268 13.75 -0.76 32.60
CA VAL A 268 13.38 0.57 32.04
C VAL A 268 12.09 0.51 31.26
N ILE A 269 11.36 1.63 31.21
CA ILE A 269 10.19 1.81 30.35
C ILE A 269 10.53 2.84 29.28
N TYR A 270 10.36 2.45 28.03
CA TYR A 270 10.44 3.35 26.88
C TYR A 270 9.03 3.75 26.43
N GLU A 271 8.65 5.01 26.70
CA GLU A 271 7.32 5.51 26.39
C GLU A 271 7.20 5.92 24.92
N LYS A 272 6.02 5.66 24.33
CA LYS A 272 5.59 6.16 23.00
C LYS A 272 6.57 5.87 21.85
N LEU A 273 7.26 4.75 21.91
CA LEU A 273 8.08 4.27 20.78
C LEU A 273 7.19 3.85 19.60
N PRO A 274 7.70 3.92 18.35
CA PRO A 274 7.07 3.25 17.22
C PRO A 274 6.79 1.78 17.54
N ARG A 275 5.60 1.29 17.17
CA ARG A 275 5.10 -0.06 17.50
C ARG A 275 6.08 -1.19 17.16
N ILE A 276 6.91 -1.00 16.14
CA ILE A 276 7.91 -1.98 15.71
C ILE A 276 8.89 -2.38 16.84
N PHE A 277 9.18 -1.48 17.78
CA PHE A 277 10.08 -1.80 18.92
C PHE A 277 9.40 -2.68 19.96
N LYS A 278 8.08 -2.51 20.18
CA LYS A 278 7.32 -3.45 21.01
C LYS A 278 7.27 -4.83 20.36
N ASN A 279 7.08 -4.88 19.05
CA ASN A 279 7.12 -6.16 18.32
C ASN A 279 8.53 -6.78 18.39
N LEU A 280 9.60 -6.00 18.27
CA LEU A 280 10.96 -6.50 18.47
C LEU A 280 11.11 -7.16 19.85
N HIS A 281 10.64 -6.51 20.91
CA HIS A 281 10.65 -7.08 22.27
C HIS A 281 9.86 -8.40 22.35
N GLU A 282 8.65 -8.44 21.76
CA GLU A 282 7.83 -9.67 21.73
C GLU A 282 8.52 -10.85 21.03
N TYR A 283 9.33 -10.57 19.98
CA TYR A 283 10.01 -11.61 19.19
C TYR A 283 11.50 -11.76 19.50
N ARG A 284 12.05 -11.04 20.50
CA ARG A 284 13.49 -10.97 20.79
C ARG A 284 14.16 -12.33 20.93
N LYS A 285 13.51 -13.31 21.57
CA LYS A 285 14.06 -14.68 21.72
C LYS A 285 14.30 -15.35 20.36
N TYR A 286 13.41 -15.14 19.40
CA TYR A 286 13.56 -15.67 18.05
C TYR A 286 14.62 -14.93 17.26
N VAL A 287 14.79 -13.63 17.50
CA VAL A 287 15.88 -12.83 16.92
C VAL A 287 17.23 -13.32 17.42
N LEU A 288 17.37 -13.52 18.73
CA LEU A 288 18.61 -14.03 19.33
C LEU A 288 18.94 -15.43 18.84
N MET A 289 17.93 -16.34 18.77
CA MET A 289 18.12 -17.69 18.20
C MET A 289 18.59 -17.63 16.74
N GLU A 290 18.06 -16.71 15.95
CA GLU A 290 18.46 -16.55 14.56
C GLU A 290 19.89 -16.01 14.45
N LEU A 291 20.25 -14.97 15.20
CA LEU A 291 21.62 -14.43 15.24
C LEU A 291 22.66 -15.48 15.68
N GLU A 292 22.29 -16.40 16.55
CA GLU A 292 23.15 -17.49 16.99
C GLU A 292 23.37 -18.56 15.91
N ASN A 293 22.27 -18.95 15.21
CA ASN A 293 22.24 -20.16 14.39
C ASN A 293 22.27 -19.89 12.88
N ALA A 294 22.10 -18.61 12.43
CA ALA A 294 22.06 -18.28 11.03
C ALA A 294 23.35 -18.66 10.29
N ASP A 295 23.20 -19.10 9.05
CA ASP A 295 24.34 -19.33 8.16
C ASP A 295 25.08 -18.02 7.89
N SER A 296 26.42 -18.06 7.99
CA SER A 296 27.24 -16.87 7.85
C SER A 296 27.16 -16.26 6.44
N GLN A 297 27.02 -17.09 5.40
CA GLN A 297 26.91 -16.59 4.03
C GLN A 297 25.58 -15.86 3.82
N VAL A 298 24.50 -16.39 4.38
CA VAL A 298 23.16 -15.78 4.32
C VAL A 298 23.17 -14.44 5.05
N LEU A 299 23.79 -14.38 6.24
CA LEU A 299 23.92 -13.10 6.96
C LEU A 299 24.80 -12.09 6.19
N GLU A 300 25.89 -12.55 5.54
CA GLU A 300 26.74 -11.69 4.72
C GLU A 300 25.97 -11.09 3.54
N ASP A 301 25.20 -11.92 2.84
CA ASP A 301 24.36 -11.49 1.72
C ASP A 301 23.27 -10.49 2.16
N ASP A 302 22.69 -10.70 3.35
CA ASP A 302 21.64 -9.84 3.87
C ASP A 302 22.18 -8.54 4.51
N TRP A 303 23.28 -8.60 5.22
CA TRP A 303 23.86 -7.44 5.92
C TRP A 303 24.82 -6.61 5.06
N GLY A 304 25.37 -7.22 3.99
CA GLY A 304 26.39 -6.58 3.14
C GLY A 304 27.75 -6.43 3.84
N ILE A 305 27.98 -7.13 4.94
CA ILE A 305 29.25 -7.19 5.70
C ILE A 305 29.53 -8.62 6.12
N VAL A 306 30.80 -8.96 6.30
CA VAL A 306 31.21 -10.27 6.84
C VAL A 306 30.75 -10.39 8.30
N PRO A 307 29.88 -11.36 8.64
CA PRO A 307 29.40 -11.53 9.99
C PRO A 307 30.49 -12.10 10.89
N SER A 308 30.45 -11.74 12.17
CA SER A 308 31.32 -12.32 13.19
C SER A 308 31.09 -13.84 13.30
N THR A 309 32.16 -14.56 13.55
CA THR A 309 32.09 -15.99 13.89
C THR A 309 31.59 -16.24 15.31
N GLU A 310 31.66 -15.20 16.16
CA GLU A 310 31.21 -15.26 17.55
C GLU A 310 29.80 -14.67 17.67
N TYR A 311 28.96 -15.35 18.44
CA TYR A 311 27.57 -14.93 18.68
C TYR A 311 27.47 -13.49 19.19
N GLN A 312 28.24 -13.14 20.23
CA GLN A 312 28.25 -11.78 20.76
C GLN A 312 28.66 -10.73 19.70
N GLY A 313 29.60 -11.07 18.84
CA GLY A 313 30.02 -10.21 17.74
C GLY A 313 28.91 -10.00 16.70
N ARG A 314 28.07 -10.99 16.43
CA ARG A 314 26.90 -10.84 15.56
C ARG A 314 25.86 -9.91 16.18
N ILE A 315 25.61 -10.01 17.48
CA ILE A 315 24.73 -9.07 18.21
C ILE A 315 25.25 -7.63 18.05
N GLU A 316 26.53 -7.39 18.27
CA GLU A 316 27.17 -6.08 18.15
C GLU A 316 27.04 -5.49 16.73
N GLN A 317 27.22 -6.33 15.71
CA GLN A 317 27.06 -5.95 14.32
C GLN A 317 25.60 -5.62 14.01
N TRP A 318 24.66 -6.47 14.43
CA TRP A 318 23.23 -6.25 14.26
C TRP A 318 22.76 -4.95 14.91
N LEU A 319 23.19 -4.68 16.15
CA LEU A 319 22.87 -3.42 16.86
C LEU A 319 23.36 -2.20 16.07
N THR A 320 24.56 -2.31 15.49
CA THR A 320 25.17 -1.22 14.71
C THR A 320 24.40 -0.97 13.41
N LEU A 321 24.11 -2.03 12.64
CA LEU A 321 23.37 -1.95 11.39
C LEU A 321 21.96 -1.42 11.60
N THR A 322 21.26 -1.93 12.61
CA THR A 322 19.89 -1.54 12.92
C THR A 322 19.82 -0.09 13.42
N ALA A 323 20.71 0.32 14.33
CA ALA A 323 20.75 1.69 14.82
C ALA A 323 21.00 2.72 13.71
N ALA A 324 21.79 2.35 12.68
CA ALA A 324 22.13 3.23 11.57
C ALA A 324 20.93 3.60 10.68
N VAL A 325 19.92 2.71 10.56
CA VAL A 325 18.77 2.92 9.68
C VAL A 325 17.56 3.55 10.38
N ILE A 326 17.54 3.58 11.71
CA ILE A 326 16.46 4.18 12.49
C ILE A 326 16.48 5.70 12.33
N PRO A 327 15.36 6.36 11.97
CA PRO A 327 15.29 7.81 11.82
C PRO A 327 15.46 8.55 13.16
N ASP A 328 16.21 9.68 13.15
CA ASP A 328 16.41 10.50 14.36
C ASP A 328 15.14 11.12 14.88
N LYS A 329 14.27 11.58 13.99
CA LYS A 329 13.02 12.28 14.34
C LYS A 329 12.06 11.48 15.23
N ASP A 330 12.17 10.16 15.22
CA ASP A 330 11.29 9.27 15.99
C ASP A 330 11.84 8.98 17.40
N LEU A 331 13.14 9.31 17.65
CA LEU A 331 13.87 8.95 18.85
C LEU A 331 14.80 10.07 19.36
N GLU A 332 14.40 11.34 19.22
CA GLU A 332 15.24 12.52 19.54
C GLU A 332 15.83 12.50 20.98
N HIS A 333 15.23 11.79 21.92
CA HIS A 333 15.63 11.73 23.33
C HIS A 333 16.21 10.36 23.73
N VAL A 334 16.38 9.42 22.78
CA VAL A 334 16.78 8.05 23.07
C VAL A 334 18.07 7.70 22.37
N ARG A 335 19.01 7.09 23.09
CA ARG A 335 20.20 6.49 22.49
C ARG A 335 19.82 5.21 21.77
N LYS A 336 19.65 5.25 20.45
CA LYS A 336 19.13 4.16 19.59
C LYS A 336 19.78 2.82 19.88
N ARG A 337 21.10 2.77 19.92
CA ARG A 337 21.85 1.54 20.16
C ARG A 337 21.56 0.97 21.54
N GLN A 338 21.58 1.80 22.60
CA GLN A 338 21.29 1.36 23.95
C GLN A 338 19.86 0.83 24.07
N MET A 339 18.89 1.55 23.52
CA MET A 339 17.49 1.10 23.48
C MET A 339 17.33 -0.25 22.77
N LEU A 340 18.00 -0.45 21.62
CA LEU A 340 17.95 -1.73 20.92
C LEU A 340 18.56 -2.86 21.74
N GLU A 341 19.67 -2.59 22.42
CA GLU A 341 20.36 -3.53 23.29
C GLU A 341 19.47 -3.90 24.49
N ASP A 342 18.89 -2.90 25.17
CA ASP A 342 17.99 -3.11 26.28
C ASP A 342 16.76 -3.95 25.88
N ILE A 343 16.17 -3.66 24.69
CA ILE A 343 15.01 -4.41 24.18
C ILE A 343 15.40 -5.85 23.79
N LEU A 344 16.54 -6.03 23.13
CA LEU A 344 16.95 -7.33 22.61
C LEU A 344 17.36 -8.29 23.73
N LEU A 345 18.08 -7.76 24.74
CA LEU A 345 18.67 -8.52 25.83
C LEU A 345 17.84 -8.51 27.12
N ASP A 346 16.61 -7.96 27.07
CA ASP A 346 15.71 -7.96 28.22
C ASP A 346 15.43 -9.39 28.71
N GLU A 347 15.62 -9.63 29.99
CA GLU A 347 15.34 -10.93 30.63
C GLU A 347 13.84 -10.96 30.99
N ASP A 348 13.18 -12.10 30.71
CA ASP A 348 11.80 -12.30 31.20
C ASP A 348 11.83 -12.40 32.73
N GLU A 349 10.95 -11.70 33.41
CA GLU A 349 10.64 -12.04 34.81
C GLU A 349 10.09 -13.47 34.83
N GLU A 350 10.76 -14.39 35.58
CA GLU A 350 10.34 -15.78 35.76
C GLU A 350 8.98 -15.89 36.46
#